data_f4925f86b384d61c215103db6f0b35d8
#
_entry.id   f4925f86b384d61c215103db6f0b35d8
#
_cell.length_a   1.000
_cell.length_b   1.000
_cell.length_c   1.000
_cell.angle_alpha   90.00
_cell.angle_beta   90.00
_cell.angle_gamma   90.00
#
_symmetry.space_group_name_H-M   'P 1'
#
loop_
_entity.id
_entity.type
_entity.pdbx_description
1 polymer ?
#
loop_
_entity_poly.entity_id
_entity_poly.type
_entity_poly.pdbx_seq_one_letter_code
_entity_poly.pdbx_strand_id
1 'polypeptide(L)'
;MKNGNHKINLIPIVESILSIDPRMRFVAIIDLKGNISEAIMKEGKTSLKSQKEEEHFCKQVALRRKIRNEFNKSLGKVGYVHIEREKVTQVVVYPKRKTVYVTMEPNIDTKRKLEIVKLIKAKTTQL
;
A
#
# COMPACT_ATOMS: atom_id res chain seq x y z
N MET A 1 -15.42 -27.03 5.10
CA MET A 1 -14.85 -26.57 4.71
C MET A 1 -14.56 -26.03 4.53
N LYS A 2 -14.30 -25.75 4.66
CA LYS A 2 -13.83 -25.05 4.40
C LYS A 2 -13.41 -24.37 3.97
N ASN A 3 -13.24 -23.96 4.27
CA ASN A 3 -12.89 -23.25 3.87
C ASN A 3 -12.22 -22.51 3.41
N GLY A 4 -11.31 -22.57 3.45
CA GLY A 4 -10.34 -21.76 2.73
C GLY A 4 -10.94 -20.77 1.74
N ASN A 5 -12.18 -20.74 1.70
CA ASN A 5 -12.92 -19.91 0.75
C ASN A 5 -13.32 -18.55 1.32
N HIS A 6 -12.90 -18.27 2.54
CA HIS A 6 -13.17 -16.97 3.14
C HIS A 6 -12.15 -15.95 2.65
N LYS A 7 -12.34 -15.48 1.43
CA LYS A 7 -11.52 -14.41 0.88
C LYS A 7 -12.10 -13.07 1.31
N ILE A 8 -11.23 -12.22 1.80
CA ILE A 8 -11.60 -10.84 2.10
C ILE A 8 -11.85 -10.12 0.77
N ASN A 9 -12.98 -9.44 0.66
CA ASN A 9 -13.23 -8.59 -0.49
C ASN A 9 -12.36 -7.34 -0.36
N LEU A 10 -11.41 -7.19 -1.27
CA LEU A 10 -10.42 -6.11 -1.21
C LEU A 10 -10.92 -4.79 -1.78
N ILE A 11 -11.95 -4.82 -2.63
CA ILE A 11 -12.46 -3.61 -3.29
C ILE A 11 -12.93 -2.55 -2.28
N PRO A 12 -13.77 -2.87 -1.29
CA PRO A 12 -14.18 -1.86 -0.31
C PRO A 12 -13.02 -1.30 0.49
N ILE A 13 -12.00 -2.11 0.77
CA ILE A 13 -10.82 -1.66 1.50
C ILE A 13 -10.04 -0.64 0.66
N VAL A 14 -9.80 -0.96 -0.61
CA VAL A 14 -9.09 -0.06 -1.53
C VAL A 14 -9.85 1.25 -1.71
N GLU A 15 -11.17 1.17 -1.91
CA GLU A 15 -12.01 2.35 -2.07
C GLU A 15 -12.01 3.21 -0.80
N SER A 16 -12.06 2.56 0.37
CA SER A 16 -11.99 3.26 1.65
C SER A 16 -10.67 4.02 1.81
N ILE A 17 -9.56 3.43 1.39
CA ILE A 17 -8.25 4.11 1.44
C ILE A 17 -8.23 5.31 0.50
N LEU A 18 -8.69 5.13 -0.74
CA LEU A 18 -8.74 6.22 -1.71
C LEU A 18 -9.63 7.38 -1.25
N SER A 19 -10.61 7.11 -0.40
CA SER A 19 -11.54 8.12 0.11
C SER A 19 -11.01 8.89 1.32
N ILE A 20 -9.83 8.55 1.84
CA ILE A 20 -9.27 9.23 3.01
C ILE A 20 -9.06 10.72 2.75
N ASP A 21 -8.62 11.08 1.53
CA ASP A 21 -8.31 12.45 1.17
C ASP A 21 -8.49 12.61 -0.35
N PRO A 22 -8.97 13.76 -0.83
CA PRO A 22 -9.11 13.99 -2.28
C PRO A 22 -7.80 13.88 -3.05
N ARG A 23 -6.68 14.03 -2.38
CA ARG A 23 -5.34 14.00 -2.98
C ARG A 23 -4.72 12.61 -3.04
N MET A 24 -5.45 11.57 -2.62
CA MET A 24 -5.02 10.17 -2.83
C MET A 24 -4.98 9.88 -4.32
N ARG A 25 -4.05 9.03 -4.75
CA ARG A 25 -3.86 8.73 -6.18
C ARG A 25 -4.11 7.27 -6.53
N PHE A 26 -3.51 6.34 -5.78
CA PHE A 26 -3.47 4.93 -6.18
C PHE A 26 -3.29 4.05 -4.95
N VAL A 27 -3.92 2.89 -4.96
CA VAL A 27 -3.74 1.86 -3.92
C VAL A 27 -3.56 0.52 -4.60
N ALA A 28 -2.55 -0.23 -4.18
CA ALA A 28 -2.36 -1.62 -4.58
C ALA A 28 -2.24 -2.48 -3.34
N ILE A 29 -2.97 -3.58 -3.32
CA ILE A 29 -2.83 -4.63 -2.32
C ILE A 29 -2.10 -5.78 -3.00
N ILE A 30 -0.97 -6.17 -2.43
CA ILE A 30 0.01 -7.06 -3.05
C ILE A 30 0.17 -8.27 -2.13
N ASP A 31 0.28 -9.47 -2.71
CA ASP A 31 0.59 -10.65 -1.89
C ASP A 31 2.09 -10.63 -1.52
N LEU A 32 2.50 -11.54 -0.66
CA LEU A 32 3.87 -11.56 -0.16
C LEU A 32 4.91 -11.89 -1.25
N LYS A 33 4.46 -12.39 -2.39
CA LYS A 33 5.32 -12.67 -3.55
C LYS A 33 5.42 -11.49 -4.51
N GLY A 34 4.63 -10.44 -4.28
CA GLY A 34 4.64 -9.26 -5.12
C GLY A 34 3.60 -9.25 -6.23
N ASN A 35 2.67 -10.22 -6.22
CA ASN A 35 1.58 -10.23 -7.20
C ASN A 35 0.46 -9.31 -6.73
N ILE A 36 -0.09 -8.53 -7.66
CA ILE A 36 -1.17 -7.61 -7.34
C ILE A 36 -2.46 -8.40 -7.12
N SER A 37 -3.02 -8.27 -5.91
CA SER A 37 -4.31 -8.88 -5.57
C SER A 37 -5.46 -7.97 -5.98
N GLU A 38 -5.30 -6.66 -5.78
CA GLU A 38 -6.26 -5.63 -6.17
C GLU A 38 -5.52 -4.31 -6.29
N ALA A 39 -5.87 -3.49 -7.29
CA ALA A 39 -5.29 -2.16 -7.44
C ALA A 39 -6.31 -1.24 -8.09
N ILE A 40 -6.42 -0.01 -7.57
CA ILE A 40 -7.34 0.99 -8.11
C ILE A 40 -6.63 2.34 -8.16
N MET A 41 -6.71 2.99 -9.32
CA MET A 41 -6.31 4.39 -9.51
C MET A 41 -7.51 5.26 -9.18
N LYS A 42 -7.30 6.33 -8.45
CA LYS A 42 -8.37 7.29 -8.15
C LYS A 42 -8.91 7.88 -9.46
N GLU A 43 -10.22 8.00 -9.53
CA GLU A 43 -10.88 8.59 -10.70
C GLU A 43 -10.30 9.99 -10.99
N GLY A 44 -10.04 10.26 -12.25
CA GLY A 44 -9.49 11.54 -12.70
C GLY A 44 -7.97 11.63 -12.61
N LYS A 45 -7.29 10.64 -12.05
CA LYS A 45 -5.83 10.63 -12.00
C LYS A 45 -5.24 9.85 -13.17
N THR A 46 -4.06 10.28 -13.61
CA THR A 46 -3.33 9.60 -14.68
C THR A 46 -2.23 8.76 -14.06
N SER A 47 -2.09 7.53 -14.55
CA SER A 47 -1.02 6.65 -14.09
C SER A 47 0.34 7.21 -14.52
N LEU A 48 1.30 7.15 -13.59
CA LEU A 48 2.69 7.55 -13.87
C LEU A 48 3.53 6.37 -14.36
N LYS A 49 2.99 5.15 -14.32
CA LYS A 49 3.67 3.93 -14.73
C LYS A 49 2.79 3.15 -15.71
N SER A 50 3.42 2.45 -16.65
CA SER A 50 2.71 1.47 -17.47
C SER A 50 2.28 0.29 -16.60
N GLN A 51 1.38 -0.56 -17.13
CA GLN A 51 0.97 -1.79 -16.44
C GLN A 51 2.17 -2.67 -16.10
N LYS A 52 3.09 -2.83 -17.04
CA LYS A 52 4.30 -3.64 -16.85
C LYS A 52 5.21 -3.07 -15.76
N GLU A 53 5.40 -1.76 -15.76
CA GLU A 53 6.19 -1.09 -14.74
C GLU A 53 5.55 -1.24 -13.36
N GLU A 54 4.21 -1.15 -13.29
CA GLU A 54 3.49 -1.31 -12.02
C GLU A 54 3.69 -2.71 -11.45
N GLU A 55 3.58 -3.73 -12.29
CA GLU A 55 3.81 -5.12 -11.88
C GLU A 55 5.23 -5.33 -11.38
N HIS A 56 6.21 -4.80 -12.11
CA HIS A 56 7.62 -4.88 -11.71
C HIS A 56 7.86 -4.14 -10.40
N PHE A 57 7.29 -2.97 -10.25
CA PHE A 57 7.41 -2.17 -9.03
C PHE A 57 6.89 -2.93 -7.81
N CYS A 58 5.73 -3.57 -7.94
CA CYS A 58 5.12 -4.34 -6.87
C CYS A 58 5.98 -5.55 -6.46
N LYS A 59 6.64 -6.20 -7.41
CA LYS A 59 7.60 -7.25 -7.12
C LYS A 59 8.75 -6.71 -6.27
N GLN A 60 9.25 -5.52 -6.58
CA GLN A 60 10.31 -4.90 -5.80
C GLN A 60 9.84 -4.49 -4.40
N VAL A 61 8.62 -4.04 -4.26
CA VAL A 61 8.05 -3.71 -2.93
C VAL A 61 8.04 -4.96 -2.05
N ALA A 62 7.59 -6.10 -2.58
CA ALA A 62 7.59 -7.36 -1.84
C ALA A 62 9.00 -7.80 -1.46
N LEU A 63 9.95 -7.65 -2.38
CA LEU A 63 11.35 -8.00 -2.12
C LEU A 63 11.94 -7.12 -1.00
N ARG A 64 11.67 -5.83 -1.03
CA ARG A 64 12.15 -4.91 0.02
C ARG A 64 11.57 -5.27 1.38
N ARG A 65 10.31 -5.66 1.44
CA ARG A 65 9.70 -6.14 2.69
C ARG A 65 10.46 -7.34 3.22
N LYS A 66 10.76 -8.32 2.36
CA LYS A 66 11.49 -9.52 2.74
C LYS A 66 12.88 -9.15 3.29
N ILE A 67 13.58 -8.23 2.63
CA ILE A 67 14.89 -7.77 3.07
C ILE A 67 14.80 -7.08 4.44
N ARG A 68 13.82 -6.20 4.62
CA ARG A 68 13.61 -5.50 5.91
C ARG A 68 13.28 -6.45 7.04
N ASN A 69 12.55 -7.54 6.76
CA ASN A 69 12.17 -8.52 7.75
C ASN A 69 13.37 -9.23 8.40
N GLU A 70 14.54 -9.22 7.75
CA GLU A 70 15.76 -9.80 8.31
C GLU A 70 16.15 -9.15 9.62
N PHE A 71 15.73 -7.91 9.85
CA PHE A 71 16.08 -7.15 11.04
C PHE A 71 14.92 -7.00 12.04
N ASN A 72 13.80 -7.71 11.82
CA ASN A 72 12.65 -7.63 12.72
C ASN A 72 12.99 -8.07 14.15
N LYS A 73 13.87 -9.05 14.30
CA LYS A 73 14.25 -9.55 15.60
C LYS A 73 15.12 -8.54 16.37
N SER A 74 16.03 -7.87 15.67
CA SER A 74 16.96 -6.91 16.28
C SER A 74 16.34 -5.54 16.48
N LEU A 75 15.54 -5.07 15.51
CA LEU A 75 15.05 -3.69 15.48
C LEU A 75 13.53 -3.58 15.68
N GLY A 76 12.83 -4.70 15.73
CA GLY A 76 11.36 -4.69 15.73
C GLY A 76 10.80 -4.61 14.31
N LYS A 77 9.51 -4.89 14.19
CA LYS A 77 8.83 -4.87 12.90
C LYS A 77 8.75 -3.45 12.35
N VAL A 78 8.77 -3.34 11.03
CA VAL A 78 8.57 -2.05 10.35
C VAL A 78 7.12 -1.60 10.58
N GLY A 79 6.93 -0.38 11.08
CA GLY A 79 5.60 0.19 11.27
C GLY A 79 4.98 0.66 9.97
N TYR A 80 5.74 1.35 9.15
CA TYR A 80 5.35 1.78 7.81
C TYR A 80 6.59 2.30 7.08
N VAL A 81 6.47 2.45 5.75
CA VAL A 81 7.51 3.06 4.92
C VAL A 81 6.92 4.30 4.28
N HIS A 82 7.64 5.41 4.32
CA HIS A 82 7.23 6.69 3.74
C HIS A 82 8.36 7.16 2.83
N ILE A 83 8.05 7.37 1.57
CA ILE A 83 9.03 7.84 0.58
C ILE A 83 8.48 9.07 -0.11
N GLU A 84 9.25 10.16 -0.08
CA GLU A 84 8.93 11.35 -0.86
C GLU A 84 9.60 11.27 -2.21
N ARG A 85 8.81 11.41 -3.27
CA ARG A 85 9.31 11.56 -4.62
C ARG A 85 8.80 12.88 -5.17
N GLU A 86 9.39 13.35 -6.26
CA GLU A 86 9.00 14.63 -6.87
C GLU A 86 7.53 14.62 -7.31
N LYS A 87 7.05 13.50 -7.85
CA LYS A 87 5.71 13.43 -8.44
C LYS A 87 4.66 12.79 -7.53
N VAL A 88 5.08 12.04 -6.52
CA VAL A 88 4.17 11.36 -5.59
C VAL A 88 4.83 11.17 -4.23
N THR A 89 4.01 11.09 -3.20
CA THR A 89 4.40 10.53 -1.92
C THR A 89 3.97 9.07 -1.90
N GLN A 90 4.84 8.17 -1.48
CA GLN A 90 4.56 6.74 -1.40
C GLN A 90 4.52 6.31 0.07
N VAL A 91 3.53 5.51 0.42
CA VAL A 91 3.41 4.89 1.75
C VAL A 91 3.22 3.40 1.55
N VAL A 92 3.96 2.60 2.33
CA VAL A 92 3.79 1.16 2.31
C VAL A 92 3.56 0.69 3.74
N VAL A 93 2.55 -0.13 3.95
CA VAL A 93 2.31 -0.77 5.24
C VAL A 93 2.38 -2.28 5.07
N TYR A 94 2.75 -2.97 6.15
CA TYR A 94 3.02 -4.40 6.14
C TYR A 94 2.05 -5.16 7.06
N PRO A 95 0.76 -5.27 6.68
CA PRO A 95 -0.12 -6.19 7.40
C PRO A 95 0.40 -7.62 7.31
N LYS A 96 -0.24 -8.53 7.99
CA LYS A 96 0.30 -9.87 8.20
C LYS A 96 0.50 -10.68 6.90
N ARG A 97 -0.48 -10.64 6.00
CA ARG A 97 -0.52 -11.50 4.80
C ARG A 97 -0.45 -10.76 3.49
N LYS A 98 -0.53 -9.45 3.52
CA LYS A 98 -0.52 -8.60 2.32
C LYS A 98 0.40 -7.43 2.56
N THR A 99 0.84 -6.81 1.48
CA THR A 99 1.54 -5.53 1.52
C THR A 99 0.62 -4.50 0.87
N VAL A 100 0.46 -3.35 1.49
CA VAL A 100 -0.40 -2.29 0.94
C VAL A 100 0.47 -1.13 0.52
N TYR A 101 0.41 -0.78 -0.76
CA TYR A 101 1.16 0.31 -1.36
C TYR A 101 0.20 1.40 -1.78
N VAL A 102 0.46 2.63 -1.34
CA VAL A 102 -0.43 3.77 -1.56
C VAL A 102 0.39 4.93 -2.09
N THR A 103 -0.14 5.66 -3.05
CA THR A 103 0.44 6.93 -3.47
C THR A 103 -0.55 8.07 -3.29
N MET A 104 -0.02 9.26 -3.07
CA MET A 104 -0.80 10.48 -2.92
C MET A 104 -0.01 11.65 -3.52
N GLU A 105 -0.67 12.77 -3.72
CA GLU A 105 -0.01 13.97 -4.21
C GLU A 105 1.08 14.40 -3.23
N PRO A 106 2.22 14.89 -3.72
CA PRO A 106 3.35 15.21 -2.84
C PRO A 106 3.17 16.49 -2.03
N ASN A 107 2.24 17.36 -2.41
CA ASN A 107 2.05 18.67 -1.80
C ASN A 107 1.17 18.66 -0.55
N ILE A 108 0.84 17.50 -0.02
CA ILE A 108 0.13 17.38 1.26
C ILE A 108 1.12 17.69 2.39
N ASP A 109 0.70 18.43 3.41
CA ASP A 109 1.62 18.72 4.51
C ASP A 109 1.94 17.45 5.33
N THR A 110 3.06 17.50 6.04
CA THR A 110 3.58 16.34 6.78
C THR A 110 2.62 15.84 7.84
N LYS A 111 1.97 16.75 8.56
CA LYS A 111 1.01 16.37 9.59
C LYS A 111 -0.15 15.57 9.02
N ARG A 112 -0.69 16.03 7.88
CA ARG A 112 -1.80 15.33 7.21
C ARG A 112 -1.32 13.98 6.66
N LYS A 113 -0.11 13.91 6.13
CA LYS A 113 0.46 12.63 5.65
C LYS A 113 0.53 11.61 6.78
N LEU A 114 0.92 12.01 7.99
CA LEU A 114 0.95 11.11 9.14
C LEU A 114 -0.44 10.65 9.55
N GLU A 115 -1.43 11.53 9.48
CA GLU A 115 -2.82 11.14 9.73
C GLU A 115 -3.29 10.10 8.71
N ILE A 116 -2.94 10.31 7.44
CA ILE A 116 -3.27 9.37 6.37
C ILE A 116 -2.63 8.01 6.63
N VAL A 117 -1.37 7.96 7.03
CA VAL A 117 -0.68 6.71 7.38
C VAL A 117 -1.44 5.97 8.48
N LYS A 118 -1.84 6.67 9.53
CA LYS A 118 -2.59 6.05 10.64
C LYS A 118 -3.92 5.46 10.16
N LEU A 119 -4.61 6.18 9.27
CA LEU A 119 -5.88 5.71 8.72
C LEU A 119 -5.69 4.50 7.81
N ILE A 120 -4.63 4.50 6.99
CA ILE A 120 -4.29 3.34 6.15
C ILE A 120 -4.05 2.11 7.03
N LYS A 121 -3.27 2.26 8.09
CA LYS A 121 -2.98 1.16 9.02
C LYS A 121 -4.26 0.63 9.66
N ALA A 122 -5.14 1.53 10.10
CA ALA A 122 -6.40 1.14 10.73
C ALA A 122 -7.32 0.38 9.76
N LYS A 123 -7.32 0.75 8.48
CA LYS A 123 -8.20 0.13 7.47
C LYS A 123 -7.67 -1.19 6.93
N THR A 124 -6.46 -1.59 7.27
CA THR A 124 -5.80 -2.78 6.70
C THR A 124 -5.47 -3.84 7.74
N THR A 125 -5.98 -3.71 8.96
CA THR A 125 -5.64 -4.62 10.06
C THR A 125 -6.01 -6.08 9.79
N GLN A 126 -7.06 -6.34 8.99
CA GLN A 126 -7.48 -7.69 8.66
C GLN A 126 -6.64 -8.34 7.55
N LEU A 127 -5.78 -7.62 6.91
CA LEU A 127 -4.94 -8.12 5.82
C LEU A 127 -3.64 -8.72 6.33
#